data_d0f9ff6afe281d4ad4f9becc34d52597
#
_entry.id   d0f9ff6afe281d4ad4f9becc34d52597
#
_cell.length_a   1.000
_cell.length_b   1.000
_cell.length_c   1.000
_cell.angle_alpha   90.00
_cell.angle_beta   90.00
_cell.angle_gamma   90.00
#
_symmetry.space_group_name_H-M   'P 1'
#
loop_
_entity.id
_entity.type
_entity.pdbx_description
1 polymer ?
#
loop_
_entity_poly.entity_id
_entity_poly.type
_entity_poly.pdbx_seq_one_letter_code
_entity_poly.pdbx_strand_id
1 'polypeptide(L)'
;MRLHLVDGTYELVRAHFAPGPSRRDHKGHDVKASVGMIGSLLKLLHDPDEAVTHIAVAFDDPVESFRNRLYAGYKTSAAIPDVVLAQFATAKAGIEALGLLLWSQRV
;
A
#
# COMPACT_ATOMS: atom_id res chain seq x y z
N MET A 1 -6.22 23.07 6.60
CA MET A 1 -6.19 21.60 6.48
C MET A 1 -5.47 21.19 5.21
N ARG A 2 -4.52 20.28 5.31
CA ARG A 2 -3.86 19.71 4.15
C ARG A 2 -4.11 18.21 4.13
N LEU A 3 -4.89 17.78 3.15
CA LEU A 3 -5.22 16.39 2.94
C LEU A 3 -4.32 15.82 1.85
N HIS A 4 -3.67 14.69 2.14
CA HIS A 4 -2.90 13.93 1.16
C HIS A 4 -3.62 12.63 0.86
N LEU A 5 -3.83 12.38 -0.42
CA LEU A 5 -4.37 11.11 -0.88
C LEU A 5 -3.19 10.25 -1.35
N VAL A 6 -3.11 9.05 -0.80
CA VAL A 6 -2.03 8.13 -1.11
C VAL A 6 -2.60 6.91 -1.81
N ASP A 7 -2.01 6.55 -2.95
CA ASP A 7 -2.33 5.30 -3.64
C ASP A 7 -1.59 4.17 -2.93
N GLY A 8 -2.29 3.47 -2.06
CA GLY A 8 -1.70 2.41 -1.25
C GLY A 8 -1.24 1.21 -2.07
N THR A 9 -1.99 0.87 -3.11
CA THR A 9 -1.61 -0.22 -4.00
C THR A 9 -0.27 0.08 -4.67
N TYR A 10 -0.15 1.27 -5.24
CA TYR A 10 1.09 1.70 -5.88
C TYR A 10 2.26 1.72 -4.88
N GLU A 11 2.04 2.24 -3.69
CA GLU A 11 3.09 2.34 -2.68
C GLU A 11 3.58 0.97 -2.22
N LEU A 12 2.67 -0.01 -2.09
CA LEU A 12 3.07 -1.38 -1.76
C LEU A 12 3.96 -1.98 -2.86
N VAL A 13 3.54 -1.84 -4.11
CA VAL A 13 4.31 -2.38 -5.24
C VAL A 13 5.69 -1.72 -5.29
N ARG A 14 5.72 -0.40 -5.16
CA ARG A 14 6.97 0.36 -5.18
C ARG A 14 7.91 -0.08 -4.05
N ALA A 15 7.37 -0.25 -2.85
CA ALA A 15 8.17 -0.68 -1.71
C ALA A 15 8.72 -2.10 -1.88
N HIS A 16 7.95 -2.98 -2.53
CA HIS A 16 8.42 -4.33 -2.81
C HIS A 16 9.65 -4.33 -3.71
N PHE A 17 9.65 -3.49 -4.74
CA PHE A 17 10.76 -3.41 -5.71
C PHE A 17 11.87 -2.45 -5.29
N ALA A 18 11.73 -1.76 -4.17
CA ALA A 18 12.77 -0.85 -3.70
C ALA A 18 14.03 -1.62 -3.34
N PRO A 19 15.22 -0.99 -3.49
CA PRO A 19 16.47 -1.63 -3.09
C PRO A 19 16.48 -1.97 -1.62
N GLY A 20 17.14 -3.06 -1.28
CA GLY A 20 17.31 -3.48 0.10
C GLY A 20 16.89 -4.93 0.31
N PRO A 21 17.21 -5.47 1.48
CA PRO A 21 16.93 -6.87 1.79
C PRO A 21 15.46 -7.11 2.02
N SER A 22 15.04 -8.35 1.84
CA SER A 22 13.70 -8.75 2.23
C SER A 22 13.57 -8.70 3.75
N ARG A 23 12.35 -8.53 4.22
CA ARG A 23 12.04 -8.55 5.65
C ARG A 23 10.96 -9.59 5.89
N ARG A 24 11.09 -10.30 7.00
CA ARG A 24 10.13 -11.33 7.36
C ARG A 24 9.64 -11.12 8.77
N ASP A 25 8.38 -11.45 9.01
CA ASP A 25 7.81 -11.41 10.35
C ASP A 25 8.21 -12.68 11.13
N HIS A 26 7.73 -12.79 12.36
CA HIS A 26 8.07 -13.92 13.23
C HIS A 26 7.52 -15.27 12.71
N LYS A 27 6.59 -15.21 11.76
CA LYS A 27 6.04 -16.42 11.13
C LYS A 27 6.70 -16.72 9.78
N GLY A 28 7.68 -15.92 9.37
CA GLY A 28 8.40 -16.13 8.14
C GLY A 28 7.73 -15.52 6.91
N HIS A 29 6.66 -14.75 7.07
CA HIS A 29 6.01 -14.10 5.94
C HIS A 29 6.79 -12.86 5.51
N ASP A 30 6.88 -12.66 4.19
CA ASP A 30 7.53 -11.48 3.65
C ASP A 30 6.68 -10.25 3.95
N VAL A 31 7.27 -9.26 4.61
CA VAL A 31 6.61 -8.01 4.97
C VAL A 31 7.38 -6.78 4.49
N LYS A 32 8.31 -6.97 3.56
CA LYS A 32 9.13 -5.86 3.05
C LYS A 32 8.26 -4.72 2.50
N ALA A 33 7.27 -5.05 1.68
CA ALA A 33 6.41 -4.04 1.07
C ALA A 33 5.61 -3.29 2.13
N SER A 34 5.05 -4.00 3.11
CA SER A 34 4.26 -3.41 4.19
C SER A 34 5.10 -2.49 5.05
N VAL A 35 6.29 -2.93 5.46
CA VAL A 35 7.20 -2.13 6.28
C VAL A 35 7.64 -0.88 5.53
N GLY A 36 7.99 -1.03 4.24
CA GLY A 36 8.41 0.10 3.43
C GLY A 36 7.30 1.14 3.25
N MET A 37 6.09 0.69 3.01
CA MET A 37 4.94 1.60 2.86
C MET A 37 4.66 2.35 4.16
N ILE A 38 4.61 1.65 5.28
CA ILE A 38 4.38 2.30 6.58
C ILE A 38 5.49 3.30 6.89
N GLY A 39 6.74 2.93 6.62
CA GLY A 39 7.86 3.85 6.78
C GLY A 39 7.72 5.11 5.96
N SER A 40 7.26 5.00 4.71
CA SER A 40 7.03 6.16 3.85
C SER A 40 5.92 7.06 4.39
N LEU A 41 4.85 6.46 4.92
CA LEU A 41 3.76 7.23 5.53
C LEU A 41 4.23 7.98 6.77
N LEU A 42 5.05 7.33 7.60
CA LEU A 42 5.61 7.99 8.78
C LEU A 42 6.51 9.16 8.40
N LYS A 43 7.33 9.00 7.35
CA LYS A 43 8.15 10.10 6.86
C LYS A 43 7.30 11.28 6.40
N LEU A 44 6.22 11.00 5.68
CA LEU A 44 5.31 12.02 5.20
C LEU A 44 4.66 12.76 6.38
N LEU A 45 4.21 12.02 7.38
CA LEU A 45 3.58 12.60 8.57
C LEU A 45 4.51 13.52 9.34
N HIS A 46 5.82 13.24 9.33
CA HIS A 46 6.80 14.00 10.08
C HIS A 46 7.56 15.04 9.24
N ASP A 47 7.18 15.19 7.98
CA ASP A 47 7.82 16.14 7.09
C ASP A 47 7.28 17.55 7.34
N PRO A 48 8.09 18.47 7.91
CA PRO A 48 7.61 19.83 8.20
C PRO A 48 7.30 20.63 6.95
N ASP A 49 7.92 20.32 5.83
CA ASP A 49 7.68 21.04 4.57
C ASP A 49 6.32 20.70 3.98
N GLU A 50 5.86 19.47 4.19
CA GLU A 50 4.55 19.04 3.70
C GLU A 50 3.42 19.52 4.59
N ALA A 51 3.68 19.74 5.87
CA ALA A 51 2.68 20.21 6.84
C ALA A 51 1.37 19.43 6.75
N VAL A 52 1.47 18.11 6.69
CA VAL A 52 0.31 17.24 6.52
C VAL A 52 -0.53 17.24 7.78
N THR A 53 -1.83 17.45 7.64
CA THR A 53 -2.77 17.33 8.75
C THR A 53 -3.64 16.09 8.64
N HIS A 54 -3.89 15.62 7.41
CA HIS A 54 -4.75 14.47 7.17
C HIS A 54 -4.18 13.62 6.04
N ILE A 55 -4.22 12.32 6.21
CA ILE A 55 -3.84 11.36 5.17
C ILE A 55 -4.96 10.37 4.98
N ALA A 56 -5.34 10.15 3.73
CA ALA A 56 -6.22 9.06 3.35
C ALA A 56 -5.45 8.13 2.41
N VAL A 57 -5.48 6.84 2.70
CA VAL A 57 -4.80 5.83 1.88
C VAL A 57 -5.85 4.98 1.20
N ALA A 58 -5.79 4.92 -0.11
CA ALA A 58 -6.74 4.16 -0.92
C ALA A 58 -6.07 2.90 -1.46
N PHE A 59 -6.79 1.79 -1.39
CA PHE A 59 -6.38 0.52 -1.98
C PHE A 59 -7.42 0.06 -2.97
N ASP A 60 -6.97 -0.49 -4.07
CA ASP A 60 -7.85 -1.25 -4.94
C ASP A 60 -8.04 -2.63 -4.34
N ASP A 61 -9.30 -3.11 -4.31
CA ASP A 61 -9.55 -4.48 -3.93
C ASP A 61 -8.90 -5.39 -4.98
N PRO A 62 -8.01 -6.31 -4.62
CA PRO A 62 -7.28 -7.10 -5.61
C PRO A 62 -8.18 -7.91 -6.53
N VAL A 63 -9.27 -8.47 -6.00
CA VAL A 63 -10.18 -9.29 -6.79
C VAL A 63 -10.94 -8.43 -7.78
N GLU A 64 -11.51 -7.33 -7.32
CA GLU A 64 -12.28 -6.44 -8.20
C GLU A 64 -11.38 -5.74 -9.20
N SER A 65 -10.22 -5.28 -8.78
CA SER A 65 -9.26 -4.64 -9.69
C SER A 65 -8.79 -5.59 -10.77
N PHE A 66 -8.54 -6.84 -10.41
CA PHE A 66 -8.15 -7.85 -11.37
C PHE A 66 -9.24 -8.06 -12.42
N ARG A 67 -10.49 -8.19 -11.98
CA ARG A 67 -11.63 -8.34 -12.88
C ARG A 67 -11.76 -7.16 -13.81
N ASN A 68 -11.67 -5.96 -13.29
CA ASN A 68 -11.77 -4.74 -14.07
C ASN A 68 -10.66 -4.62 -15.09
N ARG A 69 -9.45 -4.97 -14.71
CA ARG A 69 -8.30 -4.91 -15.60
C ARG A 69 -8.40 -5.91 -16.74
N LEU A 70 -8.87 -7.10 -16.45
CA LEU A 70 -9.11 -8.10 -17.49
C LEU A 70 -10.13 -7.59 -18.49
N TYR A 71 -11.21 -7.02 -17.99
CA TYR A 71 -12.28 -6.51 -18.81
C TYR A 71 -11.83 -5.36 -19.69
N ALA A 72 -11.00 -4.48 -19.14
CA ALA A 72 -10.48 -3.33 -19.86
C ALA A 72 -9.27 -3.66 -20.74
N GLY A 73 -8.83 -4.91 -20.76
CA GLY A 73 -7.66 -5.29 -21.55
C GLY A 73 -6.34 -4.89 -20.91
N TYR A 74 -6.32 -4.66 -19.63
CA TYR A 74 -5.09 -4.30 -18.91
C TYR A 74 -4.14 -5.48 -18.86
N LYS A 75 -2.99 -5.31 -19.44
CA LYS A 75 -1.94 -6.32 -19.39
C LYS A 75 -1.11 -6.24 -18.11
N THR A 76 -1.09 -5.08 -17.51
CA THR A 76 -0.29 -4.82 -16.31
C THR A 76 -0.85 -5.46 -15.06
N SER A 77 -2.06 -6.04 -15.13
CA SER A 77 -2.62 -6.78 -14.01
C SER A 77 -1.68 -7.88 -13.54
N ALA A 78 -0.88 -8.41 -14.45
CA ALA A 78 0.13 -9.41 -14.11
C ALA A 78 1.32 -8.81 -13.36
N ALA A 79 1.38 -7.50 -13.24
CA ALA A 79 2.52 -6.83 -12.64
C ALA A 79 2.52 -6.83 -11.12
N ILE A 80 1.41 -7.22 -10.47
CA ILE A 80 1.37 -7.27 -9.00
C ILE A 80 1.77 -8.67 -8.55
N PRO A 81 2.96 -8.82 -7.94
CA PRO A 81 3.42 -10.14 -7.47
C PRO A 81 2.50 -10.68 -6.38
N ASP A 82 2.38 -12.00 -6.33
CA ASP A 82 1.57 -12.66 -5.29
C ASP A 82 2.02 -12.30 -3.89
N VAL A 83 3.32 -12.12 -3.68
CA VAL A 83 3.88 -11.75 -2.39
C VAL A 83 3.38 -10.37 -1.93
N VAL A 84 3.10 -9.48 -2.88
CA VAL A 84 2.53 -8.16 -2.57
C VAL A 84 1.04 -8.28 -2.30
N LEU A 85 0.32 -9.04 -3.12
CA LEU A 85 -1.11 -9.29 -2.90
C LEU A 85 -1.36 -9.89 -1.51
N ALA A 86 -0.50 -10.80 -1.08
CA ALA A 86 -0.61 -11.43 0.23
C ALA A 86 -0.43 -10.43 1.37
N GLN A 87 0.16 -9.26 1.14
CA GLN A 87 0.41 -8.27 2.17
C GLN A 87 -0.67 -7.19 2.27
N PHE A 88 -1.69 -7.22 1.43
CA PHE A 88 -2.72 -6.19 1.46
C PHE A 88 -3.39 -6.09 2.83
N ALA A 89 -3.75 -7.22 3.42
CA ALA A 89 -4.40 -7.21 4.73
C ALA A 89 -3.47 -6.67 5.82
N THR A 90 -2.20 -7.07 5.81
CA THR A 90 -1.21 -6.60 6.77
C THR A 90 -0.98 -5.10 6.65
N ALA A 91 -0.87 -4.61 5.41
CA ALA A 91 -0.66 -3.19 5.18
C ALA A 91 -1.87 -2.37 5.63
N LYS A 92 -3.07 -2.83 5.34
CA LYS A 92 -4.29 -2.15 5.78
C LYS A 92 -4.39 -2.10 7.30
N ALA A 93 -4.06 -3.19 7.96
CA ALA A 93 -4.06 -3.24 9.42
C ALA A 93 -3.05 -2.24 10.02
N GLY A 94 -1.89 -2.10 9.39
CA GLY A 94 -0.88 -1.14 9.82
C GLY A 94 -1.37 0.30 9.68
N ILE A 95 -2.05 0.62 8.58
CA ILE A 95 -2.60 1.96 8.35
C ILE A 95 -3.66 2.28 9.40
N GLU A 96 -4.55 1.33 9.69
CA GLU A 96 -5.57 1.51 10.72
C GLU A 96 -4.95 1.71 12.10
N ALA A 97 -3.89 0.96 12.39
CA ALA A 97 -3.18 1.09 13.67
C ALA A 97 -2.53 2.47 13.84
N LEU A 98 -2.16 3.11 12.74
CA LEU A 98 -1.65 4.49 12.77
C LEU A 98 -2.76 5.53 12.93
N GLY A 99 -4.01 5.13 12.87
CA GLY A 99 -5.13 6.05 12.96
C GLY A 99 -5.40 6.83 11.68
N LEU A 100 -4.87 6.38 10.56
CA LEU A 100 -5.09 7.03 9.27
C LEU A 100 -6.38 6.52 8.62
N LEU A 101 -6.96 7.35 7.77
CA LEU A 101 -8.16 6.96 7.04
C LEU A 101 -7.79 5.94 5.96
N LEU A 102 -8.45 4.80 6.01
CA LEU A 102 -8.27 3.73 5.03
C LEU A 102 -9.50 3.66 4.14
N TRP A 103 -9.26 3.67 2.83
CA TRP A 103 -10.32 3.54 1.84
C TRP A 103 -10.00 2.35 0.94
N SER A 104 -10.81 1.31 1.02
CA SER A 104 -10.66 0.13 0.17
C SER A 104 -11.75 0.20 -0.90
N GLN A 105 -11.33 0.43 -2.14
CA GLN A 105 -12.25 0.59 -3.23
C GLN A 105 -12.71 -0.77 -3.76
N ARG A 106 -14.01 -0.93 -3.88
CA ARG A 106 -14.63 -2.09 -4.51
C ARG A 106 -15.49 -1.60 -5.64
N VAL A 107 -15.42 -2.31 -6.72
CA VAL A 107 -16.18 -1.95 -7.93
C VAL A 107 -17.22 -3.01 -8.21
#